data_087c34265dd99419c5707e2a8173cc48
#
_entry.id   087c34265dd99419c5707e2a8173cc48
#
_cell.length_a   1.000
_cell.length_b   1.000
_cell.length_c   1.000
_cell.angle_alpha   90.00
_cell.angle_beta   90.00
_cell.angle_gamma   90.00
#
_symmetry.space_group_name_H-M   'P 1'
#
loop_
_entity.id
_entity.type
_entity.pdbx_description
1 polymer ?
#
loop_
_entity_poly.entity_id
_entity_poly.type
_entity_poly.pdbx_seq_one_letter_code
_entity_poly.pdbx_strand_id
1 'polypeptide(L)' 'TSCAKIEWPDDALLHAVLLKAFMDRQLSPQPAVLAYILKHMDRSFDAISDIVTKLDIQSMSTKKPITKAMAANILG' A
#
# COMPACT_ATOMS: atom_id res chain seq x y z
N THR A 1 -0.37 25.98 10.05
CA THR A 1 -0.07 25.75 10.21
C THR A 1 0.84 25.75 10.43
N SER A 2 1.02 25.81 10.61
CA SER A 2 1.77 25.77 10.74
C SER A 2 2.49 25.22 10.99
N CYS A 3 2.31 24.71 11.12
CA CYS A 3 3.02 24.20 11.39
C CYS A 3 3.90 23.73 10.88
N ALA A 4 4.22 23.92 10.69
CA ALA A 4 5.20 23.57 10.15
C ALA A 4 6.07 22.60 10.63
N LYS A 5 5.82 21.95 11.49
CA LYS A 5 6.68 20.92 11.84
C LYS A 5 6.59 19.82 10.89
N ILE A 6 7.59 19.01 10.82
CA ILE A 6 7.60 17.88 9.96
C ILE A 6 6.61 16.90 10.44
N GLU A 7 5.75 16.51 9.54
CA GLU A 7 4.71 15.60 9.89
C GLU A 7 4.95 14.29 9.21
N TRP A 8 4.75 13.24 9.95
CA TRP A 8 4.65 11.94 9.32
C TRP A 8 3.30 11.88 8.61
N PRO A 9 3.24 11.31 7.41
CA PRO A 9 1.94 11.13 6.75
C PRO A 9 1.01 10.36 7.68
N ASP A 10 -0.21 10.82 7.83
CA ASP A 10 -1.12 10.10 8.69
C ASP A 10 -1.76 8.93 7.93
N ASP A 11 -2.45 8.08 8.67
CA ASP A 11 -3.01 6.87 8.08
C ASP A 11 -4.02 7.18 6.98
N ALA A 12 -4.80 8.22 7.17
CA ALA A 12 -5.80 8.57 6.17
C ALA A 12 -5.13 8.96 4.85
N LEU A 13 -4.08 9.75 4.92
CA LEU A 13 -3.36 10.17 3.73
C LEU A 13 -2.66 8.99 3.07
N LEU A 14 -2.00 8.16 3.86
CA LEU A 14 -1.32 6.98 3.32
C LEU A 14 -2.32 6.04 2.67
N HIS A 15 -3.48 5.86 3.29
CA HIS A 15 -4.52 5.02 2.73
C HIS A 15 -4.98 5.54 1.37
N ALA A 16 -5.20 6.85 1.29
CA ALA A 16 -5.65 7.46 0.04
C ALA A 16 -4.60 7.30 -1.06
N VAL A 17 -3.36 7.55 -0.74
CA VAL A 17 -2.28 7.42 -1.72
C VAL A 17 -2.09 5.97 -2.13
N LEU A 18 -2.16 5.06 -1.18
CA LEU A 18 -2.02 3.65 -1.45
C LEU A 18 -3.15 3.16 -2.37
N LEU A 19 -4.38 3.55 -2.07
CA LEU A 19 -5.52 3.17 -2.88
C LEU A 19 -5.38 3.72 -4.30
N LYS A 20 -5.00 4.99 -4.40
CA LYS A 20 -4.81 5.60 -5.71
C LYS A 20 -3.74 4.88 -6.50
N ALA A 21 -2.64 4.50 -5.86
CA ALA A 21 -1.57 3.80 -6.54
C ALA A 21 -2.04 2.45 -7.07
N PHE A 22 -2.87 1.75 -6.31
CA PHE A 22 -3.43 0.50 -6.79
C PHE A 22 -4.38 0.74 -7.96
N MET A 23 -5.19 1.78 -7.88
CA MET A 23 -6.13 2.09 -8.94
C MET A 23 -5.42 2.47 -10.23
N ASP A 24 -4.31 3.17 -10.12
CA ASP A 24 -3.51 3.54 -11.29
C ASP A 24 -2.99 2.31 -12.01
N ARG A 25 -2.82 1.22 -11.29
CA ARG A 25 -2.36 -0.03 -11.87
C ARG A 25 -3.52 -0.98 -12.16
N GLN A 26 -4.73 -0.49 -12.02
CA GLN A 26 -5.95 -1.27 -12.26
C GLN A 26 -6.04 -2.47 -11.32
N LEU A 27 -5.57 -2.29 -10.10
CA LEU A 27 -5.65 -3.31 -9.07
C LEU A 27 -6.75 -2.93 -8.11
N SER A 28 -7.41 -3.92 -7.56
CA SER A 28 -8.54 -3.71 -6.64
C SER A 28 -8.37 -4.56 -5.39
N PRO A 29 -7.44 -4.20 -4.52
CA PRO A 29 -7.24 -4.97 -3.30
C PRO A 29 -8.43 -4.79 -2.36
N GLN A 30 -8.64 -5.79 -1.51
CA GLN A 30 -9.70 -5.71 -0.52
C GLN A 30 -9.33 -4.72 0.57
N PRO A 31 -10.32 -4.11 1.21
CA PRO A 31 -10.04 -3.17 2.30
C PRO A 31 -9.18 -3.78 3.41
N ALA A 32 -9.38 -5.06 3.70
CA ALA A 32 -8.58 -5.73 4.71
C ALA A 32 -7.11 -5.75 4.32
N VAL A 33 -6.83 -5.89 3.04
CA VAL A 33 -5.45 -5.88 2.55
C VAL A 33 -4.83 -4.51 2.76
N LEU A 34 -5.58 -3.46 2.42
CA LEU A 34 -5.09 -2.10 2.61
C LEU A 34 -4.79 -1.83 4.08
N ALA A 35 -5.68 -2.23 4.95
CA ALA A 35 -5.47 -2.04 6.38
C ALA A 35 -4.24 -2.79 6.86
N TYR A 36 -4.06 -4.00 6.39
CA TYR A 36 -2.90 -4.79 6.77
C TYR A 36 -1.60 -4.12 6.31
N ILE A 37 -1.58 -3.65 5.08
CA ILE A 37 -0.41 -3.00 4.53
C ILE A 37 -0.07 -1.76 5.34
N LEU A 38 -1.07 -0.93 5.62
CA LEU A 38 -0.86 0.30 6.38
C LEU A 38 -0.32 0.02 7.77
N LYS A 39 -0.72 -1.09 8.35
CA LYS A 39 -0.30 -1.45 9.68
C LYS A 39 1.16 -1.89 9.72
N HIS A 40 1.63 -2.49 8.66
CA HIS A 40 2.96 -3.11 8.65
C HIS A 40 3.99 -2.40 7.78
N MET A 41 3.59 -1.43 7.00
CA MET A 41 4.53 -0.73 6.13
C MET A 41 5.13 0.47 6.85
N ASP A 42 6.27 0.91 6.35
CA ASP A 42 6.85 2.16 6.80
C ASP A 42 5.93 3.31 6.40
N ARG A 43 5.92 4.34 7.22
CA ARG A 43 5.07 5.48 6.95
C ARG A 43 5.79 6.45 6.04
N SER A 44 5.94 6.06 4.80
CA SER A 44 6.56 6.92 3.80
C SER A 44 5.93 6.63 2.44
N PHE A 45 6.01 7.62 1.57
CA PHE A 45 5.47 7.46 0.23
C PHE A 45 6.32 6.51 -0.61
N ASP A 46 7.61 6.46 -0.34
CA ASP A 46 8.49 5.52 -1.02
C ASP A 46 8.09 4.08 -0.73
N ALA A 47 7.69 3.82 0.51
CA ALA A 47 7.24 2.49 0.88
C ALA A 47 5.98 2.10 0.12
N ILE A 48 5.09 3.05 -0.07
CA ILE A 48 3.86 2.79 -0.84
C ILE A 48 4.20 2.36 -2.25
N SER A 49 5.05 3.11 -2.92
CA SER A 49 5.43 2.80 -4.29
C SER A 49 6.07 1.43 -4.39
N ASP A 50 6.96 1.11 -3.46
CA ASP A 50 7.65 -0.15 -3.44
C ASP A 50 6.67 -1.32 -3.24
N ILE A 51 5.79 -1.19 -2.27
CA ILE A 51 4.83 -2.23 -1.96
C ILE A 51 3.86 -2.45 -3.11
N VAL A 52 3.36 -1.37 -3.68
CA VAL A 52 2.41 -1.47 -4.80
C VAL A 52 3.07 -2.16 -5.99
N THR A 53 4.31 -1.80 -6.28
CA THR A 53 5.04 -2.41 -7.38
C THR A 53 5.24 -3.91 -7.14
N LYS A 54 5.61 -4.27 -5.93
CA LYS A 54 5.83 -5.68 -5.60
C LYS A 54 4.54 -6.47 -5.68
N LEU A 55 3.45 -5.91 -5.18
CA LEU A 55 2.17 -6.59 -5.25
C LEU A 55 1.66 -6.71 -6.68
N ASP A 56 1.91 -5.69 -7.48
CA ASP A 56 1.54 -5.72 -8.88
C ASP A 56 2.25 -6.88 -9.60
N ILE A 57 3.54 -6.98 -9.40
CA ILE A 57 4.33 -8.05 -10.01
C ILE A 57 3.85 -9.41 -9.52
N GLN A 58 3.63 -9.52 -8.23
CA GLN A 58 3.18 -10.77 -7.63
C GLN A 58 1.82 -11.19 -8.19
N SER A 59 0.91 -10.22 -8.29
CA SER A 59 -0.42 -10.49 -8.83
C SER A 59 -0.35 -10.97 -10.28
N MET A 60 0.49 -10.32 -11.07
CA MET A 60 0.65 -10.73 -12.47
C MET A 60 1.30 -12.09 -12.59
N SER A 61 2.28 -12.36 -11.75
CA SER A 61 2.98 -13.63 -11.77
C SER A 61 2.09 -14.80 -11.41
N THR A 62 1.24 -14.61 -10.41
CA THR A 62 0.36 -15.68 -9.95
C THR A 62 -1.00 -15.67 -10.64
N LYS A 63 -1.31 -14.58 -11.32
CA LYS A 63 -2.60 -14.37 -11.97
C LYS A 63 -3.73 -14.49 -10.98
N LYS A 64 -3.51 -13.99 -9.78
CA LYS A 64 -4.49 -14.03 -8.72
C LYS A 64 -4.69 -12.62 -8.17
N PRO A 65 -5.85 -12.36 -7.58
CA PRO A 65 -6.08 -11.06 -6.97
C PRO A 65 -5.17 -10.87 -5.77
N ILE A 66 -4.97 -9.61 -5.42
CA ILE A 66 -4.15 -9.28 -4.29
C ILE A 66 -4.88 -9.70 -3.02
N THR A 67 -4.16 -10.41 -2.16
CA THR A 67 -4.72 -10.92 -0.92
C THR A 67 -3.82 -10.52 0.24
N LYS A 68 -4.37 -10.69 1.43
CA LYS A 68 -3.62 -10.44 2.65
C LYS A 68 -2.37 -11.32 2.74
N ALA A 69 -2.48 -12.55 2.26
CA ALA A 69 -1.33 -13.46 2.24
C ALA A 69 -0.20 -12.91 1.37
N MET A 70 -0.54 -12.34 0.23
CA MET A 70 0.46 -11.74 -0.63
C MET A 70 1.13 -10.55 0.06
N ALA A 71 0.34 -9.72 0.71
CA ALA A 71 0.88 -8.58 1.44
C ALA A 71 1.81 -9.05 2.56
N ALA A 72 1.41 -10.07 3.28
CA ALA A 72 2.23 -10.62 4.34
C ALA A 72 3.55 -11.16 3.80
N ASN A 73 3.50 -11.78 2.66
CA ASN A 73 4.68 -12.34 2.02
C ASN A 73 5.70 -11.26 1.69
N ILE A 74 5.22 -10.12 1.26
CA ILE A 74 6.08 -9.01 0.87
C ILE A 74 6.57 -8.24 2.10
N LEU A 75 5.68 -8.00 3.04
CA LEU A 75 5.99 -7.19 4.21
C LEU A 75 6.65 -7.97 5.33
N GLY A 76 6.36 -9.21 5.39
CA GLY A 76 6.78 -10.01 6.46
C GLY A 76 7.99 -10.74 6.31
#